data_aaf9dff8298d52ceb547148f98d985ba
#
_entry.id   aaf9dff8298d52ceb547148f98d985ba
#
_cell.length_a   1.000
_cell.length_b   1.000
_cell.length_c   1.000
_cell.angle_alpha   90.00
_cell.angle_beta   90.00
_cell.angle_gamma   90.00
#
_symmetry.space_group_name_H-M   'P 1'
#
loop_
_entity.id
_entity.type
_entity.pdbx_description
1 polymer ?
#
loop_
_entity_poly.entity_id
_entity_poly.type
_entity_poly.pdbx_seq_one_letter_code
_entity_poly.pdbx_strand_id
1 'polypeptide(L)'
;MMKNNYRATRISLQTCKNFDPPMNKVVGFLTVILFVIISSTHALAADFQVQPTTMDLGGKVKSGVFSVINNSNEKIDFQVSVKAWNQDENSKDAYTDTNDIVFFPKVMSIDPNSQRAVRIGLKTPPGAREKTYRLFVQEIPTQKKTQDVDINEKVKAGVTIAFRFSMPIFVKPLKPQEIYVIDKIDMSAGKAKAIVKNTGNVHVKLRSVTFSGKAADGKELYSKEVAGWYILNGISSSYEAEIPKDVCGQLAKIDVNARTEDKDISGILNVQKNMCLE
;
A
#
# COMPACT_ATOMS: atom_id res chain seq x y z
N MET A 1 -74.99 -31.09 57.23
CA MET A 1 -74.73 -29.66 57.60
C MET A 1 -73.29 -29.37 57.50
N MET A 2 -72.82 -28.82 56.41
CA MET A 2 -71.43 -28.38 56.23
C MET A 2 -71.47 -26.99 55.61
N LYS A 3 -70.94 -26.01 56.34
CA LYS A 3 -70.78 -24.64 55.91
C LYS A 3 -69.45 -24.50 55.14
N ASN A 4 -69.49 -24.15 53.88
CA ASN A 4 -68.33 -23.76 53.07
C ASN A 4 -68.06 -22.29 53.25
N ASN A 5 -66.85 -21.97 53.80
CA ASN A 5 -66.32 -20.57 53.81
C ASN A 5 -65.43 -20.37 52.57
N TYR A 6 -65.84 -19.52 51.62
CA TYR A 6 -64.98 -19.07 50.59
C TYR A 6 -64.33 -17.76 51.04
N ARG A 7 -62.97 -17.79 51.14
CA ARG A 7 -62.09 -16.64 51.39
C ARG A 7 -61.73 -16.00 50.05
N ALA A 8 -62.23 -14.78 49.80
CA ALA A 8 -61.89 -14.00 48.65
C ALA A 8 -60.48 -13.42 48.82
N THR A 9 -59.56 -13.79 47.93
CA THR A 9 -58.20 -13.24 47.87
C THR A 9 -58.25 -11.96 46.98
N ARG A 10 -58.01 -10.80 47.58
CA ARG A 10 -57.82 -9.55 46.82
C ARG A 10 -56.50 -9.54 46.10
N ILE A 11 -56.50 -9.53 44.77
CA ILE A 11 -55.33 -9.29 43.95
C ILE A 11 -55.17 -7.77 43.84
N SER A 12 -54.08 -7.19 44.39
CA SER A 12 -53.69 -5.81 44.22
C SER A 12 -53.05 -5.64 42.85
N LEU A 13 -53.67 -4.86 41.98
CA LEU A 13 -53.06 -4.41 40.74
C LEU A 13 -51.98 -3.40 41.07
N GLN A 14 -50.70 -3.83 40.90
CA GLN A 14 -49.57 -2.88 40.85
C GLN A 14 -49.59 -2.18 39.48
N THR A 15 -49.79 -0.90 39.53
CA THR A 15 -49.64 0.05 38.40
C THR A 15 -48.20 0.03 37.93
N CYS A 16 -47.95 -0.45 36.70
CA CYS A 16 -46.72 -0.24 35.98
C CYS A 16 -46.50 1.25 35.80
N LYS A 17 -45.49 1.84 36.42
CA LYS A 17 -45.01 3.18 36.13
C LYS A 17 -44.42 3.15 34.72
N ASN A 18 -45.02 3.88 33.79
CA ASN A 18 -44.45 4.17 32.50
C ASN A 18 -43.15 4.94 32.71
N PHE A 19 -42.04 4.34 32.27
CA PHE A 19 -40.73 4.98 32.25
C PHE A 19 -40.61 5.72 30.92
N ASP A 20 -41.08 6.95 30.88
CA ASP A 20 -40.80 7.86 29.74
C ASP A 20 -39.38 8.41 29.91
N PRO A 21 -38.43 8.07 29.01
CA PRO A 21 -37.13 8.69 29.06
C PRO A 21 -37.25 10.17 28.74
N PRO A 22 -36.51 11.06 29.45
CA PRO A 22 -36.67 12.51 29.24
C PRO A 22 -36.31 12.87 27.81
N MET A 23 -37.32 13.34 27.06
CA MET A 23 -37.30 13.67 25.63
C MET A 23 -36.08 14.53 25.23
N ASN A 24 -35.62 15.39 26.14
CA ASN A 24 -34.42 16.24 25.94
C ASN A 24 -33.12 15.44 25.77
N LYS A 25 -32.97 14.23 26.34
CA LYS A 25 -31.76 13.41 26.18
C LYS A 25 -31.73 12.68 24.83
N VAL A 26 -32.90 12.30 24.32
CA VAL A 26 -33.01 11.62 23.00
C VAL A 26 -32.77 12.64 21.88
N VAL A 27 -33.32 13.87 22.00
CA VAL A 27 -33.09 14.95 21.05
C VAL A 27 -31.59 15.36 21.05
N GLY A 28 -30.94 15.43 22.22
CA GLY A 28 -29.53 15.76 22.32
C GLY A 28 -28.64 14.68 21.69
N PHE A 29 -29.01 13.40 21.81
CA PHE A 29 -28.25 12.27 21.20
C PHE A 29 -28.42 12.23 19.68
N LEU A 30 -29.62 12.51 19.16
CA LEU A 30 -29.88 12.62 17.73
C LEU A 30 -29.18 13.82 17.09
N THR A 31 -29.07 14.96 17.77
CA THR A 31 -28.34 16.14 17.26
C THR A 31 -26.82 15.89 17.22
N VAL A 32 -26.25 15.17 18.19
CA VAL A 32 -24.82 14.80 18.17
C VAL A 32 -24.52 13.83 17.04
N ILE A 33 -25.38 12.82 16.80
CA ILE A 33 -25.23 11.88 15.67
C ILE A 33 -25.32 12.60 14.33
N LEU A 34 -26.26 13.53 14.18
CA LEU A 34 -26.41 14.32 12.95
C LEU A 34 -25.18 15.22 12.71
N PHE A 35 -24.57 15.77 13.75
CA PHE A 35 -23.37 16.61 13.64
C PHE A 35 -22.13 15.81 13.26
N VAL A 36 -21.99 14.55 13.72
CA VAL A 36 -20.89 13.63 13.34
C VAL A 36 -21.00 13.20 11.88
N ILE A 37 -22.22 13.05 11.34
CA ILE A 37 -22.43 12.64 9.94
C ILE A 37 -22.08 13.79 8.96
N ILE A 38 -22.23 15.06 9.38
CA ILE A 38 -21.92 16.24 8.55
C ILE A 38 -20.40 16.51 8.47
N SER A 39 -19.58 15.94 9.37
CA SER A 39 -18.12 16.08 9.39
C SER A 39 -17.42 15.14 8.41
N SER A 40 -18.05 14.74 7.30
CA SER A 40 -17.38 13.99 6.22
C SER A 40 -16.31 14.88 5.60
N THR A 41 -15.06 14.73 6.07
CA THR A 41 -13.90 15.31 5.44
C THR A 41 -13.81 14.77 4.02
N HIS A 42 -13.92 15.63 3.03
CA HIS A 42 -13.69 15.27 1.64
C HIS A 42 -12.22 14.87 1.52
N ALA A 43 -11.94 13.56 1.42
CA ALA A 43 -10.61 13.08 1.10
C ALA A 43 -10.28 13.58 -0.31
N LEU A 44 -9.16 14.34 -0.45
CA LEU A 44 -8.61 14.72 -1.74
C LEU A 44 -8.07 13.45 -2.41
N ALA A 45 -8.92 12.79 -3.17
CA ALA A 45 -8.51 11.71 -4.06
C ALA A 45 -7.95 12.31 -5.36
N ALA A 46 -7.02 11.62 -5.99
CA ALA A 46 -6.56 12.01 -7.31
C ALA A 46 -7.75 11.99 -8.30
N ASP A 47 -7.91 13.08 -9.04
CA ASP A 47 -9.00 13.27 -9.99
C ASP A 47 -8.84 12.41 -11.27
N PHE A 48 -7.82 11.57 -11.35
CA PHE A 48 -7.59 10.70 -12.50
C PHE A 48 -7.00 9.35 -12.11
N GLN A 49 -7.10 8.38 -13.00
CA GLN A 49 -6.53 7.04 -12.84
C GLN A 49 -5.86 6.58 -14.13
N VAL A 50 -4.97 5.58 -14.02
CA VAL A 50 -4.29 4.97 -15.17
C VAL A 50 -4.48 3.46 -15.11
N GLN A 51 -4.86 2.85 -16.24
CA GLN A 51 -5.09 1.42 -16.37
C GLN A 51 -4.41 0.87 -17.63
N PRO A 52 -3.82 -0.33 -17.58
CA PRO A 52 -3.61 -1.17 -16.40
C PRO A 52 -2.57 -0.57 -15.43
N THR A 53 -2.45 -1.11 -14.21
CA THR A 53 -1.44 -0.65 -13.23
C THR A 53 -0.04 -1.17 -13.51
N THR A 54 0.09 -2.17 -14.41
CA THR A 54 1.37 -2.77 -14.84
C THR A 54 1.23 -3.28 -16.27
N MET A 55 2.34 -3.42 -17.00
CA MET A 55 2.35 -3.95 -18.35
C MET A 55 3.51 -4.92 -18.56
N ASP A 56 3.19 -6.10 -19.06
CA ASP A 56 4.17 -7.10 -19.48
C ASP A 56 4.32 -7.10 -20.99
N LEU A 57 5.55 -6.90 -21.46
CA LEU A 57 5.95 -7.01 -22.87
C LEU A 57 6.99 -8.13 -23.01
N GLY A 58 7.30 -8.48 -24.22
CA GLY A 58 8.29 -9.52 -24.56
C GLY A 58 7.66 -10.70 -25.30
N GLY A 59 8.48 -11.62 -25.77
CA GLY A 59 8.00 -12.73 -26.62
C GLY A 59 7.22 -12.22 -27.84
N LYS A 60 5.94 -12.57 -27.92
CA LYS A 60 5.02 -12.13 -29.00
C LYS A 60 4.40 -10.76 -28.76
N VAL A 61 4.39 -10.27 -27.50
CA VAL A 61 3.75 -9.01 -27.12
C VAL A 61 4.76 -7.88 -27.22
N LYS A 62 4.70 -7.10 -28.30
CA LYS A 62 5.63 -5.99 -28.56
C LYS A 62 5.06 -4.61 -28.28
N SER A 63 3.77 -4.53 -27.97
CA SER A 63 3.07 -3.25 -27.73
C SER A 63 1.92 -3.43 -26.78
N GLY A 64 1.49 -2.32 -26.18
CA GLY A 64 0.35 -2.26 -25.29
C GLY A 64 -0.24 -0.85 -25.21
N VAL A 65 -1.26 -0.69 -24.41
CA VAL A 65 -1.98 0.58 -24.23
C VAL A 65 -2.23 0.79 -22.73
N PHE A 66 -1.91 1.99 -22.26
CA PHE A 66 -2.42 2.50 -20.99
C PHE A 66 -3.56 3.47 -21.25
N SER A 67 -4.65 3.36 -20.52
CA SER A 67 -5.76 4.30 -20.56
C SER A 67 -5.62 5.27 -19.39
N VAL A 68 -5.57 6.56 -19.68
CA VAL A 68 -5.60 7.62 -18.67
C VAL A 68 -7.02 8.18 -18.64
N ILE A 69 -7.66 8.11 -17.47
CA ILE A 69 -9.08 8.41 -17.28
C ILE A 69 -9.16 9.61 -16.35
N ASN A 70 -9.79 10.67 -16.83
CA ASN A 70 -10.09 11.85 -16.04
C ASN A 70 -11.49 11.67 -15.41
N ASN A 71 -11.53 11.51 -14.08
CA ASN A 71 -12.79 11.37 -13.33
C ASN A 71 -13.29 12.69 -12.76
N SER A 72 -12.60 13.79 -13.03
CA SER A 72 -12.98 15.11 -12.54
C SER A 72 -14.00 15.80 -13.45
N ASN A 73 -14.55 16.91 -12.96
CA ASN A 73 -15.45 17.80 -13.72
C ASN A 73 -14.68 18.89 -14.50
N GLU A 74 -13.35 18.84 -14.49
CA GLU A 74 -12.50 19.81 -15.18
C GLU A 74 -11.59 19.09 -16.20
N LYS A 75 -11.18 19.83 -17.21
CA LYS A 75 -10.17 19.39 -18.17
C LYS A 75 -8.80 19.33 -17.49
N ILE A 76 -8.08 18.21 -17.66
CA ILE A 76 -6.76 18.03 -17.09
C ILE A 76 -5.74 17.82 -18.23
N ASP A 77 -4.60 18.52 -18.11
CA ASP A 77 -3.46 18.36 -19.00
C ASP A 77 -2.42 17.44 -18.36
N PHE A 78 -1.86 16.54 -19.18
CA PHE A 78 -0.90 15.54 -18.72
C PHE A 78 0.36 15.56 -19.55
N GLN A 79 1.49 15.38 -18.86
CA GLN A 79 2.77 15.02 -19.45
C GLN A 79 3.03 13.54 -19.23
N VAL A 80 3.44 12.84 -20.29
CA VAL A 80 3.80 11.42 -20.27
C VAL A 80 5.28 11.26 -20.53
N SER A 81 5.94 10.38 -19.77
CA SER A 81 7.34 10.01 -20.01
C SER A 81 7.57 8.55 -19.66
N VAL A 82 8.58 7.94 -20.28
CA VAL A 82 9.05 6.59 -19.96
C VAL A 82 10.53 6.67 -19.62
N LYS A 83 10.91 6.01 -18.53
CA LYS A 83 12.30 5.89 -18.07
C LYS A 83 12.67 4.42 -17.91
N ALA A 84 13.92 4.07 -18.16
CA ALA A 84 14.46 2.81 -17.67
C ALA A 84 14.48 2.82 -16.14
N TRP A 85 14.08 1.72 -15.54
CA TRP A 85 13.99 1.56 -14.10
C TRP A 85 15.03 0.55 -13.62
N ASN A 86 15.88 0.97 -12.73
CA ASN A 86 16.88 0.17 -12.07
C ASN A 86 16.75 0.33 -10.55
N GLN A 87 17.46 -0.48 -9.81
CA GLN A 87 17.63 -0.33 -8.37
C GLN A 87 19.11 -0.25 -8.04
N ASP A 88 19.49 0.60 -7.10
CA ASP A 88 20.86 0.71 -6.59
C ASP A 88 21.19 -0.41 -5.59
N GLU A 89 22.38 -0.39 -5.01
CA GLU A 89 22.85 -1.35 -4.02
C GLU A 89 21.99 -1.38 -2.73
N ASN A 90 21.27 -0.30 -2.46
CA ASN A 90 20.35 -0.17 -1.34
C ASN A 90 18.89 -0.45 -1.73
N SER A 91 18.66 -1.03 -2.91
CA SER A 91 17.34 -1.31 -3.49
C SER A 91 16.47 -0.07 -3.70
N LYS A 92 17.06 1.12 -3.79
CA LYS A 92 16.35 2.34 -4.14
C LYS A 92 16.16 2.42 -5.63
N ASP A 93 14.94 2.80 -6.02
CA ASP A 93 14.58 2.98 -7.41
C ASP A 93 15.39 4.12 -8.06
N ALA A 94 16.01 3.82 -9.20
CA ALA A 94 16.76 4.75 -10.03
C ALA A 94 16.17 4.78 -11.45
N TYR A 95 16.10 5.96 -12.05
CA TYR A 95 15.47 6.17 -13.34
C TYR A 95 16.42 6.89 -14.31
N THR A 96 16.59 6.32 -15.50
CA THR A 96 17.41 6.91 -16.57
C THR A 96 16.61 7.04 -17.86
N ASP A 97 17.06 7.91 -18.74
CA ASP A 97 16.46 8.04 -20.06
C ASP A 97 16.62 6.75 -20.87
N THR A 98 15.64 6.46 -21.72
CA THR A 98 15.68 5.27 -22.56
C THR A 98 15.10 5.53 -23.95
N ASN A 99 15.68 4.83 -24.93
CA ASN A 99 15.16 4.76 -26.29
C ASN A 99 14.58 3.38 -26.66
N ASP A 100 14.54 2.46 -25.70
CA ASP A 100 14.06 1.08 -25.87
C ASP A 100 12.54 1.02 -26.04
N ILE A 101 11.84 1.99 -25.49
CA ILE A 101 10.38 2.11 -25.53
C ILE A 101 9.99 3.36 -26.31
N VAL A 102 9.11 3.19 -27.30
CA VAL A 102 8.41 4.29 -27.95
C VAL A 102 7.03 4.44 -27.35
N PHE A 103 6.57 5.68 -27.21
CA PHE A 103 5.24 5.94 -26.65
C PHE A 103 4.65 7.23 -27.24
N PHE A 104 3.31 7.27 -27.27
CA PHE A 104 2.55 8.39 -27.79
C PHE A 104 1.15 8.43 -27.15
N PRO A 105 0.61 9.60 -26.80
CA PRO A 105 1.19 10.94 -26.89
C PRO A 105 2.17 11.25 -25.74
N LYS A 106 3.02 12.29 -25.92
CA LYS A 106 3.92 12.81 -24.86
C LYS A 106 3.24 13.87 -23.99
N VAL A 107 2.28 14.58 -24.55
CA VAL A 107 1.43 15.55 -23.87
C VAL A 107 0.00 15.34 -24.37
N MET A 108 -0.96 15.46 -23.47
CA MET A 108 -2.38 15.31 -23.83
C MET A 108 -3.26 16.08 -22.87
N SER A 109 -4.38 16.55 -23.41
CA SER A 109 -5.50 17.08 -22.61
C SER A 109 -6.62 16.09 -22.60
N ILE A 110 -7.27 15.87 -21.47
CA ILE A 110 -8.41 14.98 -21.30
C ILE A 110 -9.58 15.79 -20.74
N ASP A 111 -10.68 15.81 -21.46
CA ASP A 111 -11.89 16.51 -21.03
C ASP A 111 -12.53 15.82 -19.82
N PRO A 112 -13.44 16.49 -19.11
CA PRO A 112 -14.15 15.91 -17.95
C PRO A 112 -14.78 14.57 -18.27
N ASN A 113 -14.67 13.61 -17.32
CA ASN A 113 -15.27 12.27 -17.43
C ASN A 113 -14.93 11.53 -18.74
N SER A 114 -13.74 11.78 -19.27
CA SER A 114 -13.24 11.22 -20.52
C SER A 114 -11.92 10.46 -20.33
N GLN A 115 -11.49 9.74 -21.34
CA GLN A 115 -10.24 9.00 -21.32
C GLN A 115 -9.43 9.15 -22.60
N ARG A 116 -8.11 8.97 -22.46
CA ARG A 116 -7.19 8.90 -23.60
C ARG A 116 -6.19 7.75 -23.46
N ALA A 117 -5.89 7.14 -24.60
CA ALA A 117 -4.94 6.05 -24.70
C ALA A 117 -3.50 6.56 -24.85
N VAL A 118 -2.58 6.00 -24.07
CA VAL A 118 -1.13 6.10 -24.28
C VAL A 118 -0.66 4.78 -24.85
N ARG A 119 -0.20 4.79 -26.08
CA ARG A 119 0.32 3.62 -26.79
C ARG A 119 1.78 3.43 -26.46
N ILE A 120 2.17 2.19 -26.17
CA ILE A 120 3.53 1.79 -25.85
C ILE A 120 3.99 0.79 -26.89
N GLY A 121 5.20 0.94 -27.40
CA GLY A 121 5.84 0.00 -28.31
C GLY A 121 7.26 -0.32 -27.88
N LEU A 122 7.61 -1.61 -27.90
CA LEU A 122 8.96 -2.10 -27.64
C LEU A 122 9.80 -1.96 -28.92
N LYS A 123 10.89 -1.21 -28.83
CA LYS A 123 11.81 -0.98 -29.93
C LYS A 123 12.97 -1.99 -29.94
N THR A 124 13.39 -2.41 -28.75
CA THR A 124 14.51 -3.34 -28.55
C THR A 124 13.99 -4.74 -28.22
N PRO A 125 14.53 -5.82 -28.79
CA PRO A 125 14.09 -7.17 -28.48
C PRO A 125 14.38 -7.54 -27.01
N PRO A 126 13.62 -8.53 -26.45
CA PRO A 126 13.93 -9.10 -25.15
C PRO A 126 15.35 -9.64 -25.07
N GLY A 127 16.00 -9.42 -23.93
CA GLY A 127 17.34 -9.99 -23.63
C GLY A 127 17.27 -11.30 -22.87
N ALA A 128 18.40 -11.74 -22.31
CA ALA A 128 18.51 -12.89 -21.42
C ALA A 128 17.93 -12.58 -20.02
N ARG A 129 17.89 -11.32 -19.65
CA ARG A 129 17.31 -10.80 -18.40
C ARG A 129 16.17 -9.84 -18.74
N GLU A 130 15.23 -9.73 -17.82
CA GLU A 130 14.14 -8.75 -17.89
C GLU A 130 14.73 -7.33 -17.93
N LYS A 131 14.17 -6.50 -18.82
CA LYS A 131 14.39 -5.06 -18.81
C LYS A 131 13.17 -4.39 -18.16
N THR A 132 13.42 -3.43 -17.30
CA THR A 132 12.37 -2.78 -16.51
C THR A 132 12.30 -1.30 -16.80
N TYR A 133 11.06 -0.79 -16.92
CA TYR A 133 10.78 0.61 -17.23
C TYR A 133 9.64 1.11 -16.35
N ARG A 134 9.52 2.43 -16.25
CA ARG A 134 8.38 3.10 -15.64
C ARG A 134 7.76 4.09 -16.62
N LEU A 135 6.46 3.95 -16.84
CA LEU A 135 5.65 4.98 -17.45
C LEU A 135 5.23 5.95 -16.36
N PHE A 136 5.49 7.23 -16.56
CA PHE A 136 5.03 8.31 -15.71
C PHE A 136 3.94 9.08 -16.43
N VAL A 137 2.79 9.26 -15.77
CA VAL A 137 1.73 10.16 -16.17
C VAL A 137 1.62 11.23 -15.10
N GLN A 138 1.99 12.44 -15.45
CA GLN A 138 2.06 13.57 -14.53
C GLN A 138 1.07 14.65 -14.95
N GLU A 139 0.26 15.10 -14.02
CA GLU A 139 -0.61 16.24 -14.20
C GLU A 139 0.23 17.52 -14.40
N ILE A 140 -0.17 18.35 -15.37
CA ILE A 140 0.37 19.69 -15.55
C ILE A 140 -0.55 20.64 -14.78
N PRO A 141 -0.12 21.20 -13.64
CA PRO A 141 -0.98 22.03 -12.82
C PRO A 141 -1.35 23.31 -13.56
N THR A 142 -2.63 23.64 -13.52
CA THR A 142 -3.14 24.94 -13.99
C THR A 142 -3.18 25.91 -12.82
N GLN A 143 -2.96 27.20 -13.07
CA GLN A 143 -2.95 28.25 -12.04
C GLN A 143 -4.27 28.32 -11.22
N LYS A 144 -5.36 27.76 -11.73
CA LYS A 144 -6.66 27.71 -11.04
C LYS A 144 -6.73 26.76 -9.82
N LYS A 145 -5.82 25.81 -9.70
CA LYS A 145 -5.78 24.83 -8.58
C LYS A 145 -4.93 25.33 -7.39
N THR A 146 -4.56 26.59 -7.36
CA THR A 146 -3.88 27.16 -6.20
C THR A 146 -4.88 27.33 -5.07
N GLN A 147 -4.78 26.54 -4.01
CA GLN A 147 -5.53 26.78 -2.78
C GLN A 147 -4.84 27.92 -2.03
N ASP A 148 -5.54 29.02 -1.83
CA ASP A 148 -5.07 30.10 -0.97
C ASP A 148 -5.10 29.59 0.49
N VAL A 149 -3.93 29.35 1.07
CA VAL A 149 -3.80 29.05 2.49
C VAL A 149 -3.49 30.38 3.20
N ASP A 150 -4.43 30.87 3.99
CA ASP A 150 -4.21 32.04 4.84
C ASP A 150 -3.21 31.69 5.96
N ILE A 151 -1.96 32.09 5.78
CA ILE A 151 -0.93 32.02 6.82
C ILE A 151 -0.75 33.42 7.40
N ASN A 152 -1.59 33.80 8.35
CA ASN A 152 -1.63 35.14 8.94
C ASN A 152 -2.03 36.25 7.95
N GLU A 153 -2.96 37.08 8.26
CA GLU A 153 -3.65 38.15 7.47
C GLU A 153 -2.81 38.98 6.48
N LYS A 154 -1.50 38.70 6.33
CA LYS A 154 -0.56 39.47 5.50
C LYS A 154 0.16 38.72 4.40
N VAL A 155 0.10 37.37 4.36
CA VAL A 155 0.78 36.57 3.33
C VAL A 155 -0.18 35.51 2.80
N LYS A 156 -0.62 35.65 1.56
CA LYS A 156 -1.34 34.61 0.81
C LYS A 156 -0.31 33.67 0.19
N ALA A 157 -0.17 32.47 0.72
CA ALA A 157 0.65 31.42 0.12
C ALA A 157 -0.26 30.46 -0.65
N GLY A 158 -0.08 30.36 -1.95
CA GLY A 158 -0.77 29.39 -2.79
C GLY A 158 0.00 28.05 -2.80
N VAL A 159 -0.66 26.94 -2.47
CA VAL A 159 -0.10 25.58 -2.61
C VAL A 159 -0.71 24.93 -3.85
N THR A 160 0.14 24.53 -4.80
CA THR A 160 -0.28 23.77 -5.98
C THR A 160 0.11 22.30 -5.81
N ILE A 161 -0.86 21.40 -5.86
CA ILE A 161 -0.65 19.95 -5.78
C ILE A 161 -0.80 19.38 -7.19
N ALA A 162 0.21 18.66 -7.66
CA ALA A 162 0.16 17.90 -8.92
C ALA A 162 0.41 16.42 -8.64
N PHE A 163 -0.43 15.57 -9.20
CA PHE A 163 -0.29 14.13 -9.06
C PHE A 163 0.56 13.54 -10.16
N ARG A 164 1.36 12.52 -9.81
CA ARG A 164 2.17 11.75 -10.74
C ARG A 164 1.99 10.26 -10.45
N PHE A 165 1.43 9.55 -11.42
CA PHE A 165 1.36 8.09 -11.38
C PHE A 165 2.55 7.47 -12.08
N SER A 166 3.01 6.33 -11.55
CA SER A 166 4.15 5.57 -12.07
C SER A 166 3.76 4.10 -12.23
N MET A 167 3.67 3.63 -13.47
CA MET A 167 3.30 2.26 -13.80
C MET A 167 4.52 1.49 -14.32
N PRO A 168 4.83 0.31 -13.76
CA PRO A 168 5.90 -0.53 -14.25
C PRO A 168 5.55 -1.14 -15.62
N ILE A 169 6.58 -1.24 -16.47
CA ILE A 169 6.58 -1.97 -17.73
C ILE A 169 7.73 -2.98 -17.65
N PHE A 170 7.41 -4.26 -17.78
CA PHE A 170 8.36 -5.35 -17.73
C PHE A 170 8.52 -5.96 -19.12
N VAL A 171 9.76 -6.02 -19.62
CA VAL A 171 10.09 -6.70 -20.87
C VAL A 171 10.73 -8.04 -20.53
N LYS A 172 9.88 -9.07 -20.45
CA LYS A 172 10.29 -10.41 -19.99
C LYS A 172 11.21 -11.10 -21.00
N PRO A 173 12.25 -11.83 -20.52
CA PRO A 173 13.08 -12.67 -21.37
C PRO A 173 12.29 -13.83 -21.95
N LEU A 174 12.85 -14.51 -22.98
CA LEU A 174 12.19 -15.67 -23.61
C LEU A 174 12.01 -16.86 -22.65
N LYS A 175 12.88 -17.00 -21.67
CA LYS A 175 12.84 -18.05 -20.64
C LYS A 175 12.91 -17.37 -19.26
N PRO A 176 11.79 -16.91 -18.72
CA PRO A 176 11.75 -16.28 -17.41
C PRO A 176 12.06 -17.32 -16.31
N GLN A 177 12.90 -16.93 -15.35
CA GLN A 177 13.25 -17.71 -14.17
C GLN A 177 13.08 -16.83 -12.95
N GLU A 178 12.07 -17.14 -12.15
CA GLU A 178 11.79 -16.47 -10.89
C GLU A 178 12.44 -17.25 -9.76
N ILE A 179 13.62 -16.79 -9.31
CA ILE A 179 14.39 -17.42 -8.25
C ILE A 179 14.78 -16.36 -7.23
N TYR A 180 14.37 -16.56 -5.98
CA TYR A 180 14.70 -15.67 -4.88
C TYR A 180 14.84 -16.45 -3.59
N VAL A 181 15.68 -15.95 -2.68
CA VAL A 181 16.02 -16.59 -1.42
C VAL A 181 16.15 -15.55 -0.30
N ILE A 182 15.97 -15.98 0.94
CA ILE A 182 16.48 -15.24 2.08
C ILE A 182 17.98 -15.58 2.17
N ASP A 183 18.81 -14.62 1.75
CA ASP A 183 20.27 -14.80 1.65
C ASP A 183 20.92 -14.74 3.02
N LYS A 184 20.42 -13.86 3.89
CA LYS A 184 20.96 -13.67 5.24
C LYS A 184 19.86 -13.19 6.20
N ILE A 185 19.92 -13.67 7.44
CA ILE A 185 19.20 -13.11 8.57
C ILE A 185 20.22 -12.85 9.66
N ASP A 186 20.28 -11.64 10.17
CA ASP A 186 21.10 -11.27 11.32
C ASP A 186 20.34 -10.37 12.28
N MET A 187 20.92 -10.14 13.44
CA MET A 187 20.37 -9.30 14.46
C MET A 187 21.48 -8.64 15.27
N SER A 188 21.36 -7.37 15.54
CA SER A 188 22.28 -6.59 16.39
C SER A 188 21.50 -5.48 17.09
N ALA A 189 21.85 -5.23 18.34
CA ALA A 189 21.23 -4.17 19.18
C ALA A 189 19.69 -4.19 19.15
N GLY A 190 19.08 -5.39 19.18
CA GLY A 190 17.62 -5.55 19.14
C GLY A 190 16.99 -5.29 17.78
N LYS A 191 17.77 -5.07 16.72
CA LYS A 191 17.30 -4.88 15.36
C LYS A 191 17.55 -6.13 14.53
N ALA A 192 16.48 -6.84 14.15
CA ALA A 192 16.54 -7.96 13.22
C ALA A 192 16.54 -7.45 11.78
N LYS A 193 17.37 -8.07 10.92
CA LYS A 193 17.53 -7.72 9.52
C LYS A 193 17.51 -8.99 8.66
N ALA A 194 16.67 -8.99 7.63
CA ALA A 194 16.63 -10.04 6.62
C ALA A 194 17.00 -9.47 5.25
N ILE A 195 17.87 -10.17 4.52
CA ILE A 195 18.24 -9.82 3.15
C ILE A 195 17.59 -10.83 2.22
N VAL A 196 16.67 -10.33 1.37
CA VAL A 196 16.05 -11.12 0.31
C VAL A 196 16.76 -10.80 -1.00
N LYS A 197 17.29 -11.84 -1.67
CA LYS A 197 18.04 -11.73 -2.90
C LYS A 197 17.29 -12.35 -4.06
N ASN A 198 17.16 -11.61 -5.15
CA ASN A 198 16.65 -12.11 -6.41
C ASN A 198 17.83 -12.61 -7.26
N THR A 199 17.94 -13.94 -7.40
CA THR A 199 18.96 -14.60 -8.23
C THR A 199 18.43 -15.05 -9.60
N GLY A 200 17.15 -14.80 -9.86
CA GLY A 200 16.51 -15.05 -11.13
C GLY A 200 16.83 -14.01 -12.21
N ASN A 201 16.13 -14.10 -13.33
CA ASN A 201 16.29 -13.18 -14.45
C ASN A 201 15.05 -12.30 -14.71
N VAL A 202 14.04 -12.37 -13.83
CA VAL A 202 12.88 -11.50 -13.79
C VAL A 202 12.74 -10.88 -12.41
N HIS A 203 11.96 -9.81 -12.27
CA HIS A 203 11.66 -9.20 -10.98
C HIS A 203 10.84 -10.13 -10.09
N VAL A 204 10.91 -9.89 -8.79
CA VAL A 204 10.04 -10.47 -7.76
C VAL A 204 9.30 -9.35 -7.06
N LYS A 205 8.01 -9.51 -6.82
CA LYS A 205 7.21 -8.56 -6.04
C LYS A 205 6.90 -9.17 -4.68
N LEU A 206 7.61 -8.70 -3.64
CA LEU A 206 7.26 -9.03 -2.27
C LEU A 206 6.02 -8.24 -1.84
N ARG A 207 5.07 -8.90 -1.19
CA ARG A 207 3.94 -8.25 -0.51
C ARG A 207 4.38 -7.74 0.85
N SER A 208 5.03 -8.62 1.62
CA SER A 208 5.53 -8.29 2.96
C SER A 208 6.66 -9.22 3.38
N VAL A 209 7.39 -8.79 4.41
CA VAL A 209 8.32 -9.61 5.18
C VAL A 209 7.89 -9.57 6.63
N THR A 210 7.56 -10.73 7.20
CA THR A 210 7.12 -10.86 8.59
C THR A 210 8.24 -11.44 9.44
N PHE A 211 8.50 -10.78 10.57
CA PHE A 211 9.43 -11.23 11.61
C PHE A 211 8.61 -11.70 12.81
N SER A 212 8.69 -13.00 13.15
CA SER A 212 7.99 -13.60 14.29
C SER A 212 9.00 -14.09 15.32
N GLY A 213 9.09 -13.40 16.45
CA GLY A 213 9.96 -13.75 17.57
C GLY A 213 9.28 -14.74 18.53
N LYS A 214 9.94 -15.87 18.77
CA LYS A 214 9.40 -16.97 19.62
C LYS A 214 10.29 -17.28 20.80
N ALA A 215 9.67 -17.58 21.94
CA ALA A 215 10.33 -18.12 23.12
C ALA A 215 10.75 -19.59 22.93
N ALA A 216 11.49 -20.15 23.87
CA ALA A 216 11.98 -21.53 23.82
C ALA A 216 10.85 -22.58 23.80
N ASP A 217 9.70 -22.25 24.39
CA ASP A 217 8.49 -23.10 24.38
C ASP A 217 7.68 -22.99 23.08
N GLY A 218 8.13 -22.13 22.12
CA GLY A 218 7.48 -21.90 20.85
C GLY A 218 6.40 -20.81 20.86
N LYS A 219 6.11 -20.21 22.02
CA LYS A 219 5.14 -19.11 22.13
C LYS A 219 5.64 -17.89 21.37
N GLU A 220 4.80 -17.30 20.52
CA GLU A 220 5.10 -16.05 19.84
C GLU A 220 5.00 -14.88 20.82
N LEU A 221 6.09 -14.15 20.99
CA LEU A 221 6.21 -12.98 21.86
C LEU A 221 6.26 -11.66 21.06
N TYR A 222 6.57 -11.74 19.76
CA TYR A 222 6.75 -10.59 18.89
C TYR A 222 6.33 -10.94 17.46
N SER A 223 5.67 -10.02 16.81
CA SER A 223 5.38 -10.11 15.37
C SER A 223 5.41 -8.72 14.76
N LYS A 224 6.13 -8.59 13.64
CA LYS A 224 6.20 -7.34 12.87
C LYS A 224 6.16 -7.68 11.39
N GLU A 225 5.19 -7.12 10.69
CA GLU A 225 5.13 -7.13 9.24
C GLU A 225 5.71 -5.83 8.68
N VAL A 226 6.63 -5.96 7.72
CA VAL A 226 7.24 -4.88 6.96
C VAL A 226 6.73 -4.97 5.52
N ALA A 227 6.27 -3.85 4.97
CA ALA A 227 5.77 -3.81 3.60
C ALA A 227 6.88 -4.21 2.60
N GLY A 228 6.51 -5.05 1.64
CA GLY A 228 7.39 -5.46 0.56
C GLY A 228 7.40 -4.46 -0.59
N TRP A 229 8.29 -4.70 -1.55
CA TRP A 229 8.43 -3.95 -2.80
C TRP A 229 8.96 -4.86 -3.90
N TYR A 230 9.13 -4.32 -5.08
CA TYR A 230 9.80 -5.02 -6.17
C TYR A 230 11.29 -5.20 -5.85
N ILE A 231 11.81 -6.39 -6.15
CA ILE A 231 13.25 -6.69 -6.17
C ILE A 231 13.58 -7.07 -7.62
N LEU A 232 14.28 -6.18 -8.32
CA LEU A 232 14.64 -6.39 -9.72
C LEU A 232 15.66 -7.52 -9.85
N ASN A 233 15.83 -8.06 -11.05
CA ASN A 233 16.74 -9.18 -11.26
C ASN A 233 18.18 -8.83 -10.86
N GLY A 234 18.81 -9.71 -10.05
CA GLY A 234 20.15 -9.55 -9.53
C GLY A 234 20.29 -8.63 -8.31
N ILE A 235 19.20 -8.05 -7.82
CA ILE A 235 19.19 -7.12 -6.66
C ILE A 235 18.93 -7.88 -5.36
N SER A 236 19.45 -7.33 -4.26
CA SER A 236 19.18 -7.76 -2.88
C SER A 236 18.49 -6.62 -2.14
N SER A 237 17.41 -6.91 -1.43
CA SER A 237 16.69 -5.93 -0.59
C SER A 237 16.77 -6.30 0.86
N SER A 238 16.98 -5.31 1.74
CA SER A 238 17.01 -5.51 3.19
C SER A 238 15.71 -5.04 3.84
N TYR A 239 15.23 -5.84 4.79
CA TYR A 239 14.05 -5.58 5.61
C TYR A 239 14.45 -5.61 7.07
N GLU A 240 13.98 -4.67 7.86
CA GLU A 240 14.40 -4.51 9.25
C GLU A 240 13.19 -4.42 10.18
N ALA A 241 13.33 -4.99 11.38
CA ALA A 241 12.32 -4.94 12.43
C ALA A 241 13.00 -4.69 13.78
N GLU A 242 12.55 -3.66 14.49
CA GLU A 242 13.02 -3.34 15.83
C GLU A 242 12.21 -4.14 16.85
N ILE A 243 12.91 -4.88 17.72
CA ILE A 243 12.33 -5.72 18.76
C ILE A 243 12.44 -4.99 20.09
N PRO A 244 11.33 -4.81 20.84
CA PRO A 244 11.36 -4.17 22.15
C PRO A 244 12.36 -4.84 23.10
N LYS A 245 13.09 -4.06 23.90
CA LYS A 245 14.15 -4.57 24.80
C LYS A 245 13.62 -5.59 25.81
N ASP A 246 12.43 -5.37 26.33
CA ASP A 246 11.75 -6.25 27.30
C ASP A 246 11.37 -7.62 26.70
N VAL A 247 11.16 -7.69 25.40
CA VAL A 247 10.84 -8.92 24.66
C VAL A 247 12.10 -9.63 24.19
N CYS A 248 13.08 -8.87 23.69
CA CYS A 248 14.28 -9.41 23.03
C CYS A 248 15.01 -10.46 23.86
N GLY A 249 15.23 -10.20 25.16
CA GLY A 249 15.90 -11.11 26.07
C GLY A 249 15.18 -12.44 26.31
N GLN A 250 13.90 -12.56 25.93
CA GLN A 250 13.07 -13.74 26.08
C GLN A 250 12.98 -14.57 24.80
N LEU A 251 13.51 -14.08 23.67
CA LEU A 251 13.45 -14.77 22.40
C LEU A 251 14.50 -15.88 22.31
N ALA A 252 14.09 -17.03 21.83
CA ALA A 252 14.97 -18.13 21.43
C ALA A 252 15.25 -18.11 19.92
N LYS A 253 14.26 -17.69 19.11
CA LYS A 253 14.42 -17.60 17.66
C LYS A 253 13.55 -16.52 17.05
N ILE A 254 13.91 -16.10 15.84
CA ILE A 254 13.11 -15.27 14.94
C ILE A 254 12.87 -16.09 13.66
N ASP A 255 11.60 -16.33 13.36
CA ASP A 255 11.16 -16.87 12.08
C ASP A 255 10.91 -15.67 11.15
N VAL A 256 11.51 -15.67 9.96
CA VAL A 256 11.30 -14.67 8.92
C VAL A 256 10.54 -15.30 7.78
N ASN A 257 9.43 -14.70 7.37
CA ASN A 257 8.62 -15.13 6.23
C ASN A 257 8.52 -13.98 5.22
N ALA A 258 9.02 -14.18 4.00
CA ALA A 258 8.88 -13.24 2.91
C ALA A 258 7.81 -13.76 1.94
N ARG A 259 6.70 -13.01 1.85
CA ARG A 259 5.50 -13.36 1.08
C ARG A 259 5.51 -12.70 -0.29
N THR A 260 5.32 -13.49 -1.34
CA THR A 260 5.08 -13.01 -2.70
C THR A 260 3.64 -13.26 -3.15
N GLU A 261 3.35 -13.09 -4.41
CA GLU A 261 2.04 -13.45 -4.98
C GLU A 261 1.90 -14.96 -5.15
N ASP A 262 2.99 -15.64 -5.53
CA ASP A 262 2.96 -17.04 -5.95
C ASP A 262 3.59 -17.98 -4.91
N LYS A 263 4.62 -17.54 -4.16
CA LYS A 263 5.37 -18.40 -3.26
C LYS A 263 5.93 -17.64 -2.06
N ASP A 264 5.76 -18.23 -0.88
CA ASP A 264 6.42 -17.77 0.33
C ASP A 264 7.78 -18.45 0.51
N ILE A 265 8.75 -17.68 1.00
CA ILE A 265 10.05 -18.20 1.43
C ILE A 265 10.26 -17.85 2.91
N SER A 266 10.91 -18.74 3.64
CA SER A 266 11.14 -18.57 5.07
C SER A 266 12.59 -18.85 5.45
N GLY A 267 12.99 -18.26 6.57
CA GLY A 267 14.28 -18.49 7.21
C GLY A 267 14.18 -18.34 8.72
N ILE A 268 15.15 -18.84 9.45
CA ILE A 268 15.16 -18.84 10.90
C ILE A 268 16.52 -18.29 11.40
N LEU A 269 16.47 -17.44 12.41
CA LEU A 269 17.62 -16.98 13.18
C LEU A 269 17.45 -17.43 14.63
N ASN A 270 18.42 -18.17 15.16
CA ASN A 270 18.50 -18.45 16.61
C ASN A 270 19.04 -17.19 17.32
N VAL A 271 18.30 -16.71 18.32
CA VAL A 271 18.64 -15.49 19.05
C VAL A 271 19.61 -15.79 20.18
N GLN A 272 20.70 -15.04 20.25
CA GLN A 272 21.63 -15.04 21.36
C GLN A 272 21.46 -13.74 22.18
N LYS A 273 21.69 -13.80 23.49
CA LYS A 273 21.47 -12.66 24.40
C LYS A 273 22.27 -11.40 24.01
N ASN A 274 23.48 -11.60 23.50
CA ASN A 274 24.34 -10.48 23.03
C ASN A 274 23.77 -9.74 21.83
N MET A 275 22.86 -10.34 21.06
CA MET A 275 22.19 -9.68 19.92
C MET A 275 21.17 -8.64 20.37
N CYS A 276 20.75 -8.68 21.63
CA CYS A 276 19.81 -7.73 22.25
C CYS A 276 20.50 -6.57 22.96
N LEU A 277 21.81 -6.62 23.11
CA LEU A 277 22.60 -5.59 23.80
C LEU A 277 23.08 -4.53 22.81
N GLU A 278 23.14 -3.28 23.27
CA GLU A 278 23.74 -2.15 22.55
C GLU A 278 25.26 -2.25 22.53
#